data_2049ca900ddcad0fee281df9e0677d77
#
_entry.id   2049ca900ddcad0fee281df9e0677d77
#
_cell.length_a   1.000
_cell.length_b   1.000
_cell.length_c   1.000
_cell.angle_alpha   90.00
_cell.angle_beta   90.00
_cell.angle_gamma   90.00
#
_symmetry.space_group_name_H-M   'P 1'
#
loop_
_entity.id
_entity.type
_entity.pdbx_description
1 polymer ?
#
loop_
_entity_poly.entity_id
_entity_poly.type
_entity_poly.pdbx_seq_one_letter_code
_entity_poly.pdbx_strand_id
1 'polypeptide(L)'
;MNVSFEKKDDLNAIISIIVTNDDYQENLNKQFKDYRKKAKIPGFRPGTVPMGMIKQMIGKSALFEEVNRLTSEALYKHLQENTIDILGQPMTSAEKKGETDFDNYGDFTFHFDLGLAPIFDLNISSKDKLTRYEVELDQKEVATEVKNLRRQNGKLETKDKSETENDSVVILVTEVDKKGEHKDGGVFEQEVTVLPEVVKHSKTKKQLVGVSTGDELNLNIFDLFNDNEMVIKQSLGIEQEAIATLNKTFKAIVKEIRQVVPAELNQEFFDLVMGPGAVKDEKEFEAKIEENLGSYYQAEAEKQLDAEVNKILEKNHSFVLPDAFLKRWLQETKPETYSPETIDEQYAKESVVLHKQLIREKIAEQENVEVTDEDVNQTSFAYTAQMLRQYGLNNPDPSMVQNFEAKNREDKNYIMRIRDVVVEKKVLDKVKDLITIKSKKLAVDKFYDKVKKFNEKG
;
A
#
# COMPACT_ATOMS: atom_id res chain seq x y z
N MET A 1 6.16 31.70 32.28
CA MET A 1 5.35 30.53 31.86
C MET A 1 5.37 29.47 32.95
N ASN A 2 4.26 28.79 33.19
CA ASN A 2 4.17 27.63 34.08
C ASN A 2 3.56 26.45 33.30
N VAL A 3 4.21 25.28 33.37
CA VAL A 3 3.77 24.05 32.72
C VAL A 3 3.51 23.03 33.80
N SER A 4 2.33 22.43 33.80
CA SER A 4 1.97 21.32 34.68
C SER A 4 1.47 20.12 33.86
N PHE A 5 1.92 18.95 34.26
CA PHE A 5 1.58 17.68 33.61
C PHE A 5 0.82 16.80 34.61
N GLU A 6 -0.38 16.37 34.20
CA GLU A 6 -1.26 15.54 35.00
C GLU A 6 -1.52 14.23 34.27
N LYS A 7 -0.92 13.15 34.76
CA LYS A 7 -1.19 11.79 34.22
C LYS A 7 -2.55 11.34 34.74
N LYS A 8 -3.47 11.03 33.81
CA LYS A 8 -4.81 10.52 34.15
C LYS A 8 -4.78 9.00 34.35
N ASP A 9 -4.07 8.32 33.47
CA ASP A 9 -3.79 6.88 33.52
C ASP A 9 -2.47 6.62 32.77
N ASP A 10 -2.19 5.35 32.46
CA ASP A 10 -0.94 4.99 31.79
C ASP A 10 -0.84 5.45 30.33
N LEU A 11 -1.96 5.76 29.70
CA LEU A 11 -2.06 6.11 28.28
C LEU A 11 -2.59 7.52 28.02
N ASN A 12 -3.07 8.23 29.05
CA ASN A 12 -3.70 9.53 28.89
C ASN A 12 -3.16 10.54 29.92
N ALA A 13 -2.90 11.75 29.46
CA ALA A 13 -2.47 12.84 30.30
C ALA A 13 -3.09 14.16 29.84
N ILE A 14 -3.10 15.15 30.74
CA ILE A 14 -3.41 16.53 30.40
C ILE A 14 -2.18 17.38 30.74
N ILE A 15 -1.73 18.18 29.77
CA ILE A 15 -0.73 19.21 29.99
C ILE A 15 -1.42 20.56 30.03
N SER A 16 -1.11 21.34 31.06
CA SER A 16 -1.65 22.68 31.25
C SER A 16 -0.52 23.69 31.19
N ILE A 17 -0.71 24.75 30.41
CA ILE A 17 0.30 25.77 30.14
C ILE A 17 -0.31 27.13 30.47
N ILE A 18 0.34 27.87 31.37
CA ILE A 18 -0.03 29.22 31.71
C ILE A 18 1.03 30.16 31.14
N VAL A 19 0.59 31.02 30.23
CA VAL A 19 1.40 32.08 29.63
C VAL A 19 1.00 33.38 30.29
N THR A 20 1.92 33.95 31.10
CA THR A 20 1.66 35.20 31.80
C THR A 20 1.94 36.42 30.94
N ASN A 21 1.39 37.57 31.32
CA ASN A 21 1.61 38.81 30.57
C ASN A 21 3.11 39.13 30.41
N ASP A 22 3.92 38.85 31.43
CA ASP A 22 5.37 39.10 31.35
C ASP A 22 6.10 38.25 30.33
N ASP A 23 5.57 37.05 30.04
CA ASP A 23 6.21 36.12 29.08
C ASP A 23 6.17 36.60 27.61
N TYR A 24 5.10 37.31 27.22
CA TYR A 24 4.91 37.73 25.83
C TYR A 24 5.08 39.24 25.60
N GLN A 25 5.00 40.07 26.64
CA GLN A 25 4.91 41.52 26.48
C GLN A 25 6.13 42.13 25.78
N GLU A 26 7.35 41.67 26.08
CA GLU A 26 8.57 42.19 25.46
C GLU A 26 8.59 41.89 23.96
N ASN A 27 8.34 40.67 23.58
CA ASN A 27 8.32 40.23 22.15
C ASN A 27 7.19 40.93 21.38
N LEU A 28 6.02 41.04 21.99
CA LEU A 28 4.88 41.71 21.38
C LEU A 28 5.17 43.21 21.11
N ASN A 29 5.80 43.88 22.08
CA ASN A 29 6.23 45.28 21.89
C ASN A 29 7.29 45.40 20.81
N LYS A 30 8.18 44.44 20.67
CA LYS A 30 9.17 44.39 19.58
C LYS A 30 8.46 44.21 18.22
N GLN A 31 7.51 43.31 18.11
CA GLN A 31 6.71 43.11 16.90
C GLN A 31 5.97 44.39 16.50
N PHE A 32 5.36 45.10 17.45
CA PHE A 32 4.70 46.39 17.18
C PHE A 32 5.67 47.45 16.65
N LYS A 33 6.88 47.53 17.23
CA LYS A 33 7.92 48.45 16.77
C LYS A 33 8.38 48.12 15.35
N ASP A 34 8.53 46.83 15.04
CA ASP A 34 9.00 46.38 13.71
C ASP A 34 7.91 46.53 12.65
N TYR A 35 6.67 46.24 12.99
CA TYR A 35 5.53 46.51 12.10
C TYR A 35 5.40 48.01 11.81
N ARG A 36 5.51 48.87 12.83
CA ARG A 36 5.48 50.34 12.68
C ARG A 36 6.50 50.85 11.66
N LYS A 37 7.72 50.29 11.65
CA LYS A 37 8.79 50.69 10.72
C LYS A 37 8.41 50.36 9.26
N LYS A 38 7.69 49.25 9.05
CA LYS A 38 7.37 48.71 7.72
C LYS A 38 5.98 49.14 7.21
N ALA A 39 5.06 49.50 8.09
CA ALA A 39 3.68 49.81 7.78
C ALA A 39 3.55 51.03 6.85
N LYS A 40 2.84 50.85 5.78
CA LYS A 40 2.43 51.92 4.85
C LYS A 40 0.97 52.24 5.09
N ILE A 41 0.72 53.28 5.90
CA ILE A 41 -0.65 53.71 6.28
C ILE A 41 -0.92 55.08 5.65
N PRO A 42 -2.05 55.28 4.92
CA PRO A 42 -2.41 56.55 4.36
C PRO A 42 -2.39 57.66 5.44
N GLY A 43 -1.77 58.79 5.13
CA GLY A 43 -1.63 59.93 6.06
C GLY A 43 -0.42 59.85 7.01
N PHE A 44 0.35 58.78 7.04
CA PHE A 44 1.52 58.68 7.89
C PHE A 44 2.78 58.28 7.08
N ARG A 45 3.92 58.87 7.43
CA ARG A 45 5.24 58.43 6.91
C ARG A 45 5.57 57.10 7.60
N PRO A 46 6.19 56.12 6.90
CA PRO A 46 6.69 54.90 7.51
C PRO A 46 7.52 55.18 8.78
N GLY A 47 7.21 54.48 9.87
CA GLY A 47 7.88 54.66 11.16
C GLY A 47 7.29 55.77 12.06
N THR A 48 6.35 56.61 11.59
CA THR A 48 5.79 57.73 12.39
C THR A 48 4.36 57.45 12.89
N VAL A 49 3.75 56.35 12.55
CA VAL A 49 2.41 55.95 12.97
C VAL A 49 2.35 55.88 14.52
N PRO A 50 1.33 56.47 15.16
CA PRO A 50 1.16 56.35 16.63
C PRO A 50 1.06 54.87 17.06
N MET A 51 1.71 54.52 18.16
CA MET A 51 1.76 53.16 18.67
C MET A 51 0.37 52.62 19.06
N GLY A 52 -0.51 53.49 19.56
CA GLY A 52 -1.90 53.13 19.86
C GLY A 52 -2.66 52.65 18.59
N MET A 53 -2.46 53.31 17.44
CA MET A 53 -3.06 52.89 16.17
C MET A 53 -2.48 51.55 15.71
N ILE A 54 -1.19 51.30 15.86
CA ILE A 54 -0.56 50.00 15.55
C ILE A 54 -1.18 48.92 16.43
N LYS A 55 -1.28 49.16 17.74
CA LYS A 55 -1.91 48.18 18.67
C LYS A 55 -3.37 47.92 18.32
N GLN A 56 -4.11 48.92 17.89
CA GLN A 56 -5.50 48.72 17.43
C GLN A 56 -5.59 47.90 16.17
N MET A 57 -4.66 48.08 15.22
CA MET A 57 -4.67 47.38 13.92
C MET A 57 -4.26 45.92 14.01
N ILE A 58 -3.20 45.61 14.73
CA ILE A 58 -2.60 44.27 14.75
C ILE A 58 -2.49 43.66 16.14
N GLY A 59 -2.94 44.38 17.19
CA GLY A 59 -2.71 43.95 18.58
C GLY A 59 -3.26 42.56 18.89
N LYS A 60 -4.49 42.28 18.51
CA LYS A 60 -5.14 40.99 18.76
C LYS A 60 -4.48 39.85 17.98
N SER A 61 -4.18 40.03 16.69
CA SER A 61 -3.52 39.00 15.87
C SER A 61 -2.08 38.73 16.35
N ALA A 62 -1.31 39.79 16.61
CA ALA A 62 0.05 39.67 17.12
C ALA A 62 0.12 39.00 18.50
N LEU A 63 -0.84 39.32 19.38
CA LEU A 63 -0.97 38.68 20.69
C LEU A 63 -1.29 37.19 20.54
N PHE A 64 -2.29 36.86 19.70
CA PHE A 64 -2.67 35.47 19.42
C PHE A 64 -1.50 34.65 18.87
N GLU A 65 -0.80 35.17 17.88
CA GLU A 65 0.36 34.50 17.29
C GLU A 65 1.48 34.28 18.29
N GLU A 66 1.82 35.28 19.09
CA GLU A 66 2.90 35.19 20.08
C GLU A 66 2.56 34.21 21.21
N VAL A 67 1.34 34.27 21.75
CA VAL A 67 0.89 33.39 22.83
C VAL A 67 0.84 31.94 22.34
N ASN A 68 0.32 31.69 21.12
CA ASN A 68 0.30 30.33 20.54
C ASN A 68 1.72 29.79 20.29
N ARG A 69 2.63 30.64 19.80
CA ARG A 69 4.04 30.26 19.61
C ARG A 69 4.68 29.84 20.94
N LEU A 70 4.53 30.66 21.99
CA LEU A 70 5.07 30.36 23.31
C LEU A 70 4.45 29.11 23.93
N THR A 71 3.14 28.93 23.78
CA THR A 71 2.42 27.73 24.23
C THR A 71 2.96 26.48 23.58
N SER A 72 3.12 26.51 22.24
CA SER A 72 3.66 25.37 21.49
C SER A 72 5.11 25.07 21.89
N GLU A 73 5.96 26.09 22.00
CA GLU A 73 7.35 25.92 22.43
C GLU A 73 7.44 25.32 23.84
N ALA A 74 6.64 25.82 24.80
CA ALA A 74 6.62 25.32 26.17
C ALA A 74 6.13 23.86 26.23
N LEU A 75 5.11 23.51 25.42
CA LEU A 75 4.57 22.16 25.34
C LEU A 75 5.63 21.17 24.84
N TYR A 76 6.17 21.40 23.65
CA TYR A 76 7.14 20.46 23.06
C TYR A 76 8.45 20.40 23.85
N LYS A 77 8.90 21.54 24.41
CA LYS A 77 10.05 21.55 25.31
C LYS A 77 9.82 20.67 26.54
N HIS A 78 8.64 20.77 27.17
CA HIS A 78 8.30 19.95 28.32
C HIS A 78 8.27 18.46 28.00
N LEU A 79 7.67 18.07 26.88
CA LEU A 79 7.64 16.69 26.42
C LEU A 79 9.06 16.15 26.19
N GLN A 80 9.92 16.93 25.54
CA GLN A 80 11.30 16.55 25.25
C GLN A 80 12.16 16.44 26.52
N GLU A 81 12.11 17.43 27.40
CA GLU A 81 12.91 17.45 28.66
C GLU A 81 12.52 16.32 29.63
N ASN A 82 11.27 15.86 29.58
CA ASN A 82 10.78 14.77 30.43
C ASN A 82 10.70 13.42 29.71
N THR A 83 11.17 13.33 28.46
CA THR A 83 11.17 12.11 27.65
C THR A 83 9.76 11.47 27.59
N ILE A 84 8.75 12.32 27.32
CA ILE A 84 7.36 11.90 27.21
C ILE A 84 7.04 11.66 25.74
N ASP A 85 6.89 10.41 25.35
CA ASP A 85 6.48 10.02 24.02
C ASP A 85 4.96 10.04 23.90
N ILE A 86 4.46 10.69 22.84
CA ILE A 86 3.03 10.83 22.57
C ILE A 86 2.64 10.22 21.24
N LEU A 87 1.42 9.74 21.15
CA LEU A 87 0.80 9.26 19.91
C LEU A 87 -0.18 10.31 19.38
N GLY A 88 -0.04 10.65 18.10
CA GLY A 88 -0.79 11.74 17.50
C GLY A 88 -0.26 13.12 17.89
N GLN A 89 -1.12 14.13 17.85
CA GLN A 89 -0.78 15.50 18.24
C GLN A 89 -1.56 15.92 19.49
N PRO A 90 -1.02 16.80 20.35
CA PRO A 90 -1.76 17.38 21.48
C PRO A 90 -3.06 18.02 20.99
N MET A 91 -4.16 17.74 21.67
CA MET A 91 -5.48 18.27 21.32
C MET A 91 -6.01 19.15 22.44
N THR A 92 -6.77 20.20 22.11
CA THR A 92 -7.44 21.00 23.15
C THR A 92 -8.24 20.09 24.08
N SER A 93 -8.08 20.28 25.40
CA SER A 93 -8.71 19.39 26.37
C SER A 93 -10.24 19.45 26.30
N ALA A 94 -10.85 18.25 26.28
CA ALA A 94 -12.31 18.12 26.38
C ALA A 94 -12.82 18.32 27.83
N GLU A 95 -11.96 18.05 28.81
CA GLU A 95 -12.31 18.11 30.23
C GLU A 95 -12.10 19.50 30.85
N LYS A 96 -11.00 20.16 30.48
CA LYS A 96 -10.60 21.45 31.09
C LYS A 96 -10.76 22.59 30.09
N LYS A 97 -11.46 23.63 30.50
CA LYS A 97 -11.59 24.86 29.72
C LYS A 97 -10.44 25.80 30.01
N GLY A 98 -9.73 26.22 29.00
CA GLY A 98 -8.71 27.25 29.11
C GLY A 98 -9.28 28.67 29.23
N GLU A 99 -8.48 29.58 29.73
CA GLU A 99 -8.74 31.01 29.67
C GLU A 99 -8.00 31.60 28.48
N THR A 100 -8.74 31.95 27.42
CA THR A 100 -8.19 32.33 26.09
C THR A 100 -8.87 33.58 25.55
N ASP A 101 -9.10 34.57 26.43
CA ASP A 101 -9.67 35.88 26.00
C ASP A 101 -8.58 36.80 25.43
N PHE A 102 -8.45 36.78 24.10
CA PHE A 102 -7.49 37.61 23.38
C PHE A 102 -7.96 39.06 23.15
N ASP A 103 -9.14 39.43 23.59
CA ASP A 103 -9.60 40.83 23.55
C ASP A 103 -8.95 41.68 24.63
N ASN A 104 -8.47 41.02 25.68
CA ASN A 104 -7.77 41.64 26.81
C ASN A 104 -6.35 41.09 26.98
N TYR A 105 -5.41 41.97 27.38
CA TYR A 105 -4.07 41.55 27.79
C TYR A 105 -4.14 40.98 29.20
N GLY A 106 -3.71 39.74 29.38
CA GLY A 106 -3.77 39.04 30.64
C GLY A 106 -2.97 37.75 30.64
N ASP A 107 -3.22 36.88 31.57
CA ASP A 107 -2.65 35.55 31.60
C ASP A 107 -3.57 34.62 30.80
N PHE A 108 -2.96 33.73 30.00
CA PHE A 108 -3.66 32.76 29.18
C PHE A 108 -3.38 31.35 29.70
N THR A 109 -4.44 30.57 29.82
CA THR A 109 -4.34 29.15 30.25
C THR A 109 -4.83 28.24 29.19
N PHE A 110 -3.97 27.30 28.80
CA PHE A 110 -4.28 26.27 27.81
C PHE A 110 -4.20 24.88 28.44
N HIS A 111 -5.09 24.01 28.07
CA HIS A 111 -5.09 22.62 28.45
C HIS A 111 -5.13 21.74 27.22
N PHE A 112 -4.21 20.78 27.14
CA PHE A 112 -4.14 19.84 26.04
C PHE A 112 -4.23 18.41 26.57
N ASP A 113 -5.08 17.62 25.95
CA ASP A 113 -5.13 16.18 26.13
C ASP A 113 -4.00 15.54 25.29
N LEU A 114 -3.35 14.55 25.88
CA LEU A 114 -2.24 13.80 25.27
C LEU A 114 -2.55 12.31 25.30
N GLY A 115 -2.37 11.65 24.17
CA GLY A 115 -2.26 10.20 24.11
C GLY A 115 -0.81 9.79 24.33
N LEU A 116 -0.51 9.04 25.38
CA LEU A 116 0.84 8.60 25.70
C LEU A 116 1.19 7.32 24.95
N ALA A 117 2.44 7.18 24.52
CA ALA A 117 2.94 5.94 23.97
C ALA A 117 2.95 4.84 25.06
N PRO A 118 2.51 3.63 24.74
CA PRO A 118 2.52 2.53 25.68
C PRO A 118 3.95 2.11 26.05
N ILE A 119 4.16 1.79 27.32
CA ILE A 119 5.44 1.24 27.80
C ILE A 119 5.32 -0.29 27.74
N PHE A 120 6.20 -0.94 27.01
CA PHE A 120 6.27 -2.40 26.91
C PHE A 120 7.71 -2.87 26.75
N ASP A 121 7.97 -4.11 27.15
CA ASP A 121 9.27 -4.76 27.00
C ASP A 121 9.29 -5.64 25.76
N LEU A 122 10.44 -5.69 25.07
CA LEU A 122 10.63 -6.60 23.96
C LEU A 122 10.79 -8.02 24.43
N ASN A 123 9.96 -8.91 23.92
CA ASN A 123 10.00 -10.35 24.18
C ASN A 123 10.35 -11.11 22.91
N ILE A 124 11.64 -11.06 22.57
CA ILE A 124 12.22 -11.73 21.40
C ILE A 124 13.42 -12.55 21.89
N SER A 125 13.49 -13.80 21.54
CA SER A 125 14.58 -14.66 22.00
C SER A 125 14.82 -15.87 21.08
N SER A 126 15.91 -16.59 21.31
CA SER A 126 16.23 -17.86 20.63
C SER A 126 15.22 -19.00 20.89
N LYS A 127 14.23 -18.79 21.79
CA LYS A 127 13.10 -19.71 21.99
C LYS A 127 12.08 -19.61 20.87
N ASP A 128 12.01 -18.45 20.21
CA ASP A 128 11.18 -18.24 19.03
C ASP A 128 11.82 -18.98 17.85
N LYS A 129 11.04 -19.85 17.22
CA LYS A 129 11.54 -20.76 16.18
C LYS A 129 10.75 -20.61 14.91
N LEU A 130 11.45 -20.31 13.81
CA LEU A 130 10.88 -20.25 12.47
C LEU A 130 11.60 -21.18 11.50
N THR A 131 11.02 -21.35 10.33
CA THR A 131 11.60 -22.17 9.27
C THR A 131 11.80 -21.31 8.02
N ARG A 132 13.06 -21.14 7.59
CA ARG A 132 13.37 -20.61 6.26
C ARG A 132 13.19 -21.70 5.24
N TYR A 133 12.34 -21.50 4.26
CA TYR A 133 12.14 -22.45 3.18
C TYR A 133 13.16 -22.20 2.06
N GLU A 134 13.84 -23.26 1.63
CA GLU A 134 14.68 -23.30 0.44
C GLU A 134 13.88 -24.02 -0.63
N VAL A 135 13.38 -23.27 -1.64
CA VAL A 135 12.53 -23.86 -2.68
C VAL A 135 13.41 -24.54 -3.71
N GLU A 136 13.26 -25.87 -3.83
CA GLU A 136 13.96 -26.67 -4.83
C GLU A 136 13.16 -26.69 -6.12
N LEU A 137 13.78 -26.22 -7.20
CA LEU A 137 13.25 -26.30 -8.54
C LEU A 137 13.53 -27.70 -9.11
N ASP A 138 12.57 -28.25 -9.81
CA ASP A 138 12.81 -29.40 -10.68
C ASP A 138 12.80 -28.97 -12.18
N GLN A 139 13.22 -29.88 -13.05
CA GLN A 139 13.27 -29.60 -14.47
C GLN A 139 11.88 -29.36 -15.11
N LYS A 140 10.82 -29.76 -14.42
CA LYS A 140 9.46 -29.51 -14.87
C LYS A 140 9.06 -28.05 -14.76
N GLU A 141 9.43 -27.38 -13.65
CA GLU A 141 9.14 -25.94 -13.46
C GLU A 141 9.85 -25.15 -14.56
N VAL A 142 11.14 -25.45 -14.81
CA VAL A 142 11.91 -24.79 -15.87
C VAL A 142 11.26 -25.01 -17.24
N ALA A 143 10.96 -26.26 -17.59
CA ALA A 143 10.32 -26.60 -18.86
C ALA A 143 8.93 -25.96 -19.02
N THR A 144 8.18 -25.85 -17.91
CA THR A 144 6.87 -25.20 -17.90
C THR A 144 7.01 -23.71 -18.15
N GLU A 145 7.99 -23.05 -17.52
CA GLU A 145 8.24 -21.62 -17.75
C GLU A 145 8.71 -21.33 -19.16
N VAL A 146 9.63 -22.13 -19.71
CA VAL A 146 10.04 -22.05 -21.12
C VAL A 146 8.82 -22.18 -22.06
N LYS A 147 7.95 -23.14 -21.80
CA LYS A 147 6.71 -23.32 -22.58
C LYS A 147 5.79 -22.10 -22.47
N ASN A 148 5.63 -21.54 -21.28
CA ASN A 148 4.81 -20.34 -21.05
C ASN A 148 5.37 -19.13 -21.80
N LEU A 149 6.67 -18.89 -21.71
CA LEU A 149 7.35 -17.80 -22.41
C LEU A 149 7.22 -17.92 -23.93
N ARG A 150 7.38 -19.15 -24.46
CA ARG A 150 7.16 -19.42 -25.88
C ARG A 150 5.73 -19.14 -26.32
N ARG A 151 4.73 -19.48 -25.49
CA ARG A 151 3.31 -19.20 -25.80
C ARG A 151 3.01 -17.69 -25.74
N GLN A 152 3.52 -16.99 -24.73
CA GLN A 152 3.33 -15.55 -24.56
C GLN A 152 3.91 -14.73 -25.74
N ASN A 153 5.01 -15.20 -26.29
CA ASN A 153 5.70 -14.56 -27.43
C ASN A 153 5.43 -15.26 -28.76
N GLY A 154 4.44 -16.13 -28.78
CA GLY A 154 4.02 -16.86 -29.98
C GLY A 154 3.21 -16.00 -30.94
N LYS A 155 3.00 -16.53 -32.14
CA LYS A 155 2.17 -15.91 -33.19
C LYS A 155 0.76 -16.46 -33.14
N LEU A 156 -0.22 -15.59 -33.31
CA LEU A 156 -1.61 -15.99 -33.47
C LEU A 156 -1.82 -16.38 -34.95
N GLU A 157 -2.27 -17.60 -35.16
CA GLU A 157 -2.65 -18.10 -36.48
C GLU A 157 -4.12 -18.53 -36.48
N THR A 158 -4.83 -18.26 -37.57
CA THR A 158 -6.21 -18.70 -37.76
C THR A 158 -6.25 -20.14 -38.26
N LYS A 159 -7.27 -20.86 -37.79
CA LYS A 159 -7.55 -22.25 -38.17
C LYS A 159 -9.00 -22.42 -38.60
N ASP A 160 -9.26 -23.41 -39.42
CA ASP A 160 -10.63 -23.75 -39.80
C ASP A 160 -11.37 -24.54 -38.71
N LYS A 161 -10.63 -25.24 -37.85
CA LYS A 161 -11.18 -26.13 -36.82
C LYS A 161 -10.39 -26.07 -35.53
N SER A 162 -11.10 -26.05 -34.39
CA SER A 162 -10.51 -26.21 -33.07
C SER A 162 -10.15 -27.68 -32.83
N GLU A 163 -8.88 -27.96 -32.53
CA GLU A 163 -8.39 -29.32 -32.32
C GLU A 163 -8.07 -29.60 -30.85
N THR A 164 -7.73 -28.55 -30.09
CA THR A 164 -7.27 -28.67 -28.72
C THR A 164 -7.96 -27.67 -27.81
N GLU A 165 -7.88 -27.90 -26.49
CA GLU A 165 -8.35 -26.94 -25.46
C GLU A 165 -7.58 -25.61 -25.49
N ASN A 166 -6.42 -25.56 -26.15
CA ASN A 166 -5.57 -24.36 -26.26
C ASN A 166 -5.90 -23.49 -27.49
N ASP A 167 -6.83 -23.91 -28.34
CA ASP A 167 -7.27 -23.12 -29.48
C ASP A 167 -8.34 -22.12 -29.01
N SER A 168 -8.10 -20.84 -29.16
CA SER A 168 -9.07 -19.80 -28.82
C SER A 168 -10.20 -19.78 -29.84
N VAL A 169 -11.43 -19.85 -29.34
CA VAL A 169 -12.63 -19.83 -30.19
C VAL A 169 -13.29 -18.47 -30.05
N VAL A 170 -13.35 -17.70 -31.12
CA VAL A 170 -14.10 -16.45 -31.21
C VAL A 170 -15.52 -16.77 -31.63
N ILE A 171 -16.49 -16.42 -30.79
CA ILE A 171 -17.91 -16.70 -30.99
C ILE A 171 -18.71 -15.41 -30.98
N LEU A 172 -19.78 -15.36 -31.77
CA LEU A 172 -20.83 -14.36 -31.68
C LEU A 172 -21.97 -14.94 -30.85
N VAL A 173 -22.21 -14.36 -29.67
CA VAL A 173 -23.24 -14.86 -28.76
C VAL A 173 -24.47 -13.97 -28.78
N THR A 174 -25.64 -14.63 -28.83
CA THR A 174 -26.96 -13.99 -28.82
C THR A 174 -27.79 -14.61 -27.71
N GLU A 175 -28.33 -13.75 -26.81
CA GLU A 175 -29.25 -14.20 -25.77
C GLU A 175 -30.56 -14.68 -26.37
N VAL A 176 -30.99 -15.90 -26.02
CA VAL A 176 -32.23 -16.48 -26.55
C VAL A 176 -33.26 -16.72 -25.46
N ASP A 177 -34.54 -16.63 -25.84
CA ASP A 177 -35.68 -16.97 -25.01
C ASP A 177 -35.88 -18.50 -24.89
N LYS A 178 -36.96 -18.93 -24.22
CA LYS A 178 -37.30 -20.36 -24.08
C LYS A 178 -37.66 -21.06 -25.37
N LYS A 179 -37.95 -20.28 -26.44
CA LYS A 179 -38.28 -20.84 -27.76
C LYS A 179 -37.05 -20.90 -28.65
N GLY A 180 -35.92 -20.36 -28.22
CA GLY A 180 -34.69 -20.27 -28.98
C GLY A 180 -34.60 -19.07 -29.93
N GLU A 181 -35.52 -18.10 -29.79
CA GLU A 181 -35.53 -16.84 -30.53
C GLU A 181 -34.76 -15.76 -29.73
N HIS A 182 -34.23 -14.76 -30.46
CA HIS A 182 -33.56 -13.65 -29.79
C HIS A 182 -34.47 -12.96 -28.77
N LYS A 183 -33.97 -12.75 -27.56
CA LYS A 183 -34.68 -12.07 -26.48
C LYS A 183 -34.66 -10.55 -26.75
N ASP A 184 -35.87 -9.95 -26.86
CA ASP A 184 -36.00 -8.50 -27.04
C ASP A 184 -35.25 -7.71 -25.94
N GLY A 185 -34.37 -6.80 -26.36
CA GLY A 185 -33.50 -6.03 -25.46
C GLY A 185 -32.37 -6.83 -24.78
N GLY A 186 -32.19 -8.11 -25.14
CA GLY A 186 -31.09 -8.93 -24.70
C GLY A 186 -29.80 -8.74 -25.51
N VAL A 187 -28.74 -9.47 -25.13
CA VAL A 187 -27.45 -9.45 -25.84
C VAL A 187 -27.63 -9.99 -27.26
N PHE A 188 -27.13 -9.24 -28.25
CA PHE A 188 -27.23 -9.63 -29.67
C PHE A 188 -25.87 -9.57 -30.34
N GLU A 189 -25.47 -10.70 -30.99
CA GLU A 189 -24.24 -10.85 -31.75
C GLU A 189 -22.98 -10.28 -31.10
N GLN A 190 -22.90 -10.39 -29.75
CA GLN A 190 -21.71 -9.95 -29.02
C GLN A 190 -20.54 -10.86 -29.28
N GLU A 191 -19.42 -10.28 -29.73
CA GLU A 191 -18.19 -11.03 -29.95
C GLU A 191 -17.49 -11.36 -28.63
N VAL A 192 -17.21 -12.64 -28.43
CA VAL A 192 -16.53 -13.15 -27.24
C VAL A 192 -15.43 -14.12 -27.68
N THR A 193 -14.24 -13.94 -27.11
CA THR A 193 -13.12 -14.88 -27.27
C THR A 193 -13.05 -15.81 -26.07
N VAL A 194 -13.09 -17.11 -26.32
CA VAL A 194 -13.05 -18.14 -25.28
C VAL A 194 -11.86 -19.07 -25.53
N LEU A 195 -11.08 -19.31 -24.45
CA LEU A 195 -10.06 -20.34 -24.43
C LEU A 195 -10.63 -21.56 -23.70
N PRO A 196 -10.90 -22.70 -24.39
CA PRO A 196 -11.51 -23.88 -23.75
C PRO A 196 -10.75 -24.39 -22.53
N GLU A 197 -9.41 -24.26 -22.49
CA GLU A 197 -8.56 -24.67 -21.37
C GLU A 197 -9.03 -24.08 -20.01
N VAL A 198 -9.47 -22.82 -19.99
CA VAL A 198 -9.89 -22.12 -18.75
C VAL A 198 -11.32 -22.41 -18.34
N VAL A 199 -12.14 -23.03 -19.20
CA VAL A 199 -13.53 -23.39 -18.88
C VAL A 199 -13.56 -24.61 -17.96
N LYS A 200 -14.10 -24.44 -16.75
CA LYS A 200 -14.16 -25.52 -15.72
C LYS A 200 -15.27 -26.55 -15.97
N HIS A 201 -16.37 -26.12 -16.59
CA HIS A 201 -17.51 -26.97 -16.89
C HIS A 201 -17.21 -27.90 -18.06
N SER A 202 -16.97 -29.19 -17.78
CA SER A 202 -16.53 -30.18 -18.74
C SER A 202 -17.43 -30.32 -20.00
N LYS A 203 -18.76 -30.14 -19.82
CA LYS A 203 -19.71 -30.21 -20.95
C LYS A 203 -19.51 -29.03 -21.89
N THR A 204 -19.45 -27.81 -21.35
CA THR A 204 -19.25 -26.58 -22.16
C THR A 204 -17.87 -26.57 -22.80
N LYS A 205 -16.84 -27.00 -22.06
CA LYS A 205 -15.49 -27.16 -22.59
C LYS A 205 -15.47 -28.09 -23.83
N LYS A 206 -16.11 -29.26 -23.75
CA LYS A 206 -16.19 -30.21 -24.85
C LYS A 206 -16.96 -29.68 -26.06
N GLN A 207 -17.91 -28.79 -25.89
CA GLN A 207 -18.64 -28.17 -26.98
C GLN A 207 -17.78 -27.18 -27.79
N LEU A 208 -16.68 -26.68 -27.23
CA LEU A 208 -15.77 -25.72 -27.88
C LEU A 208 -14.59 -26.40 -28.57
N VAL A 209 -14.34 -27.66 -28.29
CA VAL A 209 -13.28 -28.45 -28.95
C VAL A 209 -13.88 -29.27 -30.08
N GLY A 210 -13.24 -29.22 -31.25
CA GLY A 210 -13.70 -29.93 -32.46
C GLY A 210 -14.68 -29.13 -33.32
N VAL A 211 -14.96 -27.85 -32.96
CA VAL A 211 -15.82 -26.97 -33.77
C VAL A 211 -15.09 -26.37 -34.94
N SER A 212 -15.85 -26.00 -35.97
CA SER A 212 -15.37 -25.32 -37.17
C SER A 212 -15.98 -23.91 -37.30
N THR A 213 -15.34 -23.05 -38.07
CA THR A 213 -15.87 -21.73 -38.40
C THR A 213 -17.25 -21.87 -39.05
N GLY A 214 -18.24 -21.12 -38.55
CA GLY A 214 -19.63 -21.17 -38.97
C GLY A 214 -20.52 -22.14 -38.17
N ASP A 215 -19.95 -22.97 -37.32
CA ASP A 215 -20.75 -23.87 -36.45
C ASP A 215 -21.63 -23.09 -35.49
N GLU A 216 -22.85 -23.62 -35.29
CA GLU A 216 -23.80 -23.07 -34.31
C GLU A 216 -23.81 -23.92 -33.03
N LEU A 217 -23.69 -23.27 -31.89
CA LEU A 217 -23.68 -23.90 -30.57
C LEU A 217 -24.77 -23.30 -29.68
N ASN A 218 -25.27 -24.10 -28.74
CA ASN A 218 -26.07 -23.61 -27.62
C ASN A 218 -25.24 -23.72 -26.33
N LEU A 219 -24.89 -22.61 -25.78
CA LEU A 219 -23.99 -22.52 -24.64
C LEU A 219 -24.72 -21.93 -23.41
N ASN A 220 -24.38 -22.40 -22.23
CA ASN A 220 -24.71 -21.72 -21.00
C ASN A 220 -23.62 -20.69 -20.72
N ILE A 221 -23.99 -19.41 -20.70
CA ILE A 221 -23.04 -18.31 -20.56
C ILE A 221 -22.36 -18.30 -19.19
N PHE A 222 -23.04 -18.73 -18.14
CA PHE A 222 -22.48 -18.84 -16.80
C PHE A 222 -21.45 -19.97 -16.71
N ASP A 223 -21.75 -21.13 -17.29
CA ASP A 223 -20.78 -22.24 -17.38
C ASP A 223 -19.56 -21.84 -18.18
N LEU A 224 -19.75 -21.05 -19.26
CA LEU A 224 -18.68 -20.57 -20.13
C LEU A 224 -17.65 -19.71 -19.39
N PHE A 225 -18.13 -18.88 -18.48
CA PHE A 225 -17.30 -17.95 -17.67
C PHE A 225 -17.12 -18.40 -16.21
N ASN A 226 -17.41 -19.67 -15.90
CA ASN A 226 -17.23 -20.26 -14.56
C ASN A 226 -17.96 -19.48 -13.45
N ASP A 227 -19.18 -19.01 -13.72
CA ASP A 227 -20.03 -18.19 -12.83
C ASP A 227 -19.37 -16.85 -12.37
N ASN A 228 -18.37 -16.37 -13.08
CA ASN A 228 -17.69 -15.12 -12.74
C ASN A 228 -18.44 -13.91 -13.35
N GLU A 229 -19.26 -13.25 -12.53
CA GLU A 229 -20.08 -12.12 -12.95
C GLU A 229 -19.29 -10.97 -13.56
N MET A 230 -18.08 -10.67 -13.03
CA MET A 230 -17.24 -9.60 -13.54
C MET A 230 -16.77 -9.91 -14.98
N VAL A 231 -16.38 -11.16 -15.24
CA VAL A 231 -15.97 -11.60 -16.59
C VAL A 231 -17.17 -11.59 -17.54
N ILE A 232 -18.36 -12.05 -17.09
CA ILE A 232 -19.61 -12.02 -17.87
C ILE A 232 -19.94 -10.58 -18.27
N LYS A 233 -19.96 -9.65 -17.30
CA LYS A 233 -20.21 -8.22 -17.53
C LYS A 233 -19.27 -7.66 -18.60
N GLN A 234 -17.97 -7.87 -18.42
CA GLN A 234 -16.94 -7.34 -19.33
C GLN A 234 -17.01 -7.95 -20.72
N SER A 235 -17.22 -9.28 -20.82
CA SER A 235 -17.25 -10.00 -22.10
C SER A 235 -18.51 -9.70 -22.91
N LEU A 236 -19.65 -9.53 -22.23
CA LEU A 236 -20.92 -9.23 -22.89
C LEU A 236 -21.16 -7.71 -23.06
N GLY A 237 -20.35 -6.84 -22.44
CA GLY A 237 -20.53 -5.40 -22.50
C GLY A 237 -21.81 -4.91 -21.83
N ILE A 238 -22.25 -5.57 -20.77
CA ILE A 238 -23.50 -5.23 -20.04
C ILE A 238 -23.22 -4.61 -18.68
N GLU A 239 -24.24 -3.97 -18.09
CA GLU A 239 -24.13 -3.47 -16.72
C GLU A 239 -24.35 -4.55 -15.67
N GLN A 240 -23.88 -4.34 -14.43
CA GLN A 240 -23.92 -5.33 -13.35
C GLN A 240 -25.34 -5.78 -13.03
N GLU A 241 -26.29 -4.86 -13.05
CA GLU A 241 -27.71 -5.11 -12.75
C GLU A 241 -28.37 -6.02 -13.80
N ALA A 242 -27.88 -5.99 -15.05
CA ALA A 242 -28.40 -6.82 -16.14
C ALA A 242 -28.09 -8.32 -15.96
N ILE A 243 -27.04 -8.67 -15.20
CA ILE A 243 -26.65 -10.07 -14.95
C ILE A 243 -27.78 -10.84 -14.26
N ALA A 244 -28.50 -10.21 -13.34
CA ALA A 244 -29.61 -10.84 -12.59
C ALA A 244 -30.79 -11.25 -13.52
N THR A 245 -30.93 -10.59 -14.66
CA THR A 245 -32.02 -10.85 -15.64
C THR A 245 -31.54 -11.61 -16.89
N LEU A 246 -30.24 -11.96 -16.92
CA LEU A 246 -29.63 -12.65 -18.03
C LEU A 246 -30.12 -14.09 -18.15
N ASN A 247 -30.52 -14.52 -19.35
CA ASN A 247 -30.83 -15.91 -19.59
C ASN A 247 -29.55 -16.76 -19.57
N LYS A 248 -29.67 -18.01 -19.15
CA LYS A 248 -28.51 -18.92 -19.13
C LYS A 248 -28.12 -19.40 -20.52
N THR A 249 -29.08 -19.50 -21.43
CA THR A 249 -28.86 -20.09 -22.76
C THR A 249 -28.62 -19.01 -23.79
N PHE A 250 -27.52 -19.18 -24.50
CA PHE A 250 -27.10 -18.33 -25.62
C PHE A 250 -26.91 -19.20 -26.86
N LYS A 251 -27.37 -18.71 -28.01
CA LYS A 251 -26.94 -19.20 -29.32
C LYS A 251 -25.62 -18.57 -29.65
N ALA A 252 -24.62 -19.37 -30.01
CA ALA A 252 -23.30 -18.92 -30.39
C ALA A 252 -22.97 -19.38 -31.78
N ILE A 253 -22.39 -18.51 -32.62
CA ILE A 253 -21.88 -18.82 -33.91
C ILE A 253 -20.35 -18.71 -33.89
N VAL A 254 -19.63 -19.73 -34.27
CA VAL A 254 -18.18 -19.72 -34.32
C VAL A 254 -17.73 -18.81 -35.46
N LYS A 255 -17.14 -17.68 -35.14
CA LYS A 255 -16.67 -16.67 -36.09
C LYS A 255 -15.26 -16.98 -36.58
N GLU A 256 -14.37 -17.33 -35.66
CA GLU A 256 -12.96 -17.55 -35.94
C GLU A 256 -12.35 -18.48 -34.90
N ILE A 257 -11.38 -19.27 -35.31
CA ILE A 257 -10.59 -20.09 -34.39
C ILE A 257 -9.13 -19.66 -34.52
N ARG A 258 -8.50 -19.39 -33.39
CA ARG A 258 -7.11 -18.91 -33.32
C ARG A 258 -6.27 -19.86 -32.49
N GLN A 259 -5.10 -20.20 -33.02
CA GLN A 259 -4.08 -20.93 -32.27
C GLN A 259 -2.90 -20.03 -31.99
N VAL A 260 -2.36 -20.12 -30.78
CA VAL A 260 -1.04 -19.58 -30.50
C VAL A 260 0.00 -20.60 -30.93
N VAL A 261 0.73 -20.30 -32.01
CA VAL A 261 1.91 -21.05 -32.38
C VAL A 261 3.07 -20.58 -31.50
N PRO A 262 3.58 -21.42 -30.57
CA PRO A 262 4.65 -21.01 -29.66
C PRO A 262 5.89 -20.57 -30.45
N ALA A 263 6.55 -19.51 -29.95
CA ALA A 263 7.80 -19.04 -30.54
C ALA A 263 8.83 -20.18 -30.63
N GLU A 264 9.61 -20.19 -31.71
CA GLU A 264 10.72 -21.12 -31.84
C GLU A 264 11.85 -20.76 -30.87
N LEU A 265 12.57 -21.76 -30.35
CA LEU A 265 13.77 -21.58 -29.53
C LEU A 265 14.95 -21.18 -30.41
N ASN A 266 15.00 -19.89 -30.77
CA ASN A 266 16.02 -19.33 -31.65
C ASN A 266 16.56 -18.01 -31.04
N GLN A 267 17.59 -17.42 -31.66
CA GLN A 267 18.23 -16.22 -31.16
C GLN A 267 17.26 -15.02 -31.03
N GLU A 268 16.33 -14.88 -31.98
CA GLU A 268 15.33 -13.81 -31.96
C GLU A 268 14.45 -13.90 -30.70
N PHE A 269 14.01 -15.07 -30.33
CA PHE A 269 13.23 -15.34 -29.13
C PHE A 269 14.06 -15.14 -27.86
N PHE A 270 15.32 -15.60 -27.84
CA PHE A 270 16.20 -15.40 -26.69
C PHE A 270 16.48 -13.91 -26.45
N ASP A 271 16.75 -13.17 -27.52
CA ASP A 271 16.99 -11.72 -27.45
C ASP A 271 15.75 -10.95 -26.98
N LEU A 272 14.56 -11.39 -27.39
CA LEU A 272 13.30 -10.80 -26.98
C LEU A 272 13.03 -10.98 -25.48
N VAL A 273 13.32 -12.17 -24.93
CA VAL A 273 13.00 -12.51 -23.54
C VAL A 273 14.10 -12.05 -22.58
N MET A 274 15.37 -12.23 -22.96
CA MET A 274 16.52 -11.99 -22.06
C MET A 274 17.27 -10.70 -22.37
N GLY A 275 17.03 -10.10 -23.51
CA GLY A 275 17.79 -8.97 -24.04
C GLY A 275 18.83 -9.40 -25.07
N PRO A 276 19.21 -8.49 -26.00
CA PRO A 276 20.10 -8.81 -27.11
C PRO A 276 21.45 -9.36 -26.67
N GLY A 277 21.78 -10.57 -27.16
CA GLY A 277 23.05 -11.25 -26.91
C GLY A 277 23.28 -11.76 -25.49
N ALA A 278 22.25 -11.75 -24.64
CA ALA A 278 22.34 -12.21 -23.25
C ALA A 278 22.56 -13.72 -23.15
N VAL A 279 22.03 -14.52 -24.08
CA VAL A 279 22.20 -15.96 -24.18
C VAL A 279 22.37 -16.37 -25.64
N LYS A 280 23.08 -17.47 -25.90
CA LYS A 280 23.49 -17.86 -27.25
C LYS A 280 22.82 -19.13 -27.75
N ASP A 281 22.32 -19.95 -26.87
CA ASP A 281 21.69 -21.22 -27.18
C ASP A 281 20.61 -21.59 -26.15
N GLU A 282 19.86 -22.66 -26.48
CA GLU A 282 18.78 -23.18 -25.65
C GLU A 282 19.25 -23.56 -24.25
N LYS A 283 20.44 -24.13 -24.11
CA LYS A 283 20.99 -24.57 -22.82
C LYS A 283 21.30 -23.37 -21.92
N GLU A 284 21.92 -22.32 -22.47
CA GLU A 284 22.16 -21.08 -21.75
C GLU A 284 20.83 -20.40 -21.38
N PHE A 285 19.83 -20.44 -22.26
CA PHE A 285 18.50 -19.92 -22.01
C PHE A 285 17.81 -20.63 -20.84
N GLU A 286 17.78 -21.98 -20.86
CA GLU A 286 17.20 -22.78 -19.77
C GLU A 286 17.93 -22.52 -18.44
N ALA A 287 19.25 -22.47 -18.44
CA ALA A 287 20.04 -22.16 -17.25
C ALA A 287 19.71 -20.77 -16.69
N LYS A 288 19.48 -19.79 -17.56
CA LYS A 288 19.09 -18.42 -17.15
C LYS A 288 17.66 -18.38 -16.60
N ILE A 289 16.74 -19.16 -17.17
CA ILE A 289 15.38 -19.32 -16.63
C ILE A 289 15.44 -19.98 -15.23
N GLU A 290 16.25 -21.03 -15.06
CA GLU A 290 16.43 -21.69 -13.77
C GLU A 290 17.01 -20.73 -12.72
N GLU A 291 18.02 -19.93 -13.06
CA GLU A 291 18.57 -18.87 -12.20
C GLU A 291 17.51 -17.85 -11.80
N ASN A 292 16.73 -17.36 -12.78
CA ASN A 292 15.68 -16.36 -12.53
C ASN A 292 14.55 -16.91 -11.65
N LEU A 293 14.10 -18.13 -11.92
CA LEU A 293 13.10 -18.81 -11.06
C LEU A 293 13.63 -19.06 -9.66
N GLY A 294 14.89 -19.49 -9.53
CA GLY A 294 15.56 -19.70 -8.26
C GLY A 294 15.59 -18.41 -7.43
N SER A 295 15.99 -17.30 -8.05
CA SER A 295 16.00 -15.99 -7.43
C SER A 295 14.59 -15.53 -7.03
N TYR A 296 13.60 -15.76 -7.88
CA TYR A 296 12.19 -15.46 -7.60
C TYR A 296 11.69 -16.23 -6.37
N TYR A 297 11.88 -17.55 -6.33
CA TYR A 297 11.40 -18.36 -5.22
C TYR A 297 12.18 -18.10 -3.92
N GLN A 298 13.45 -17.76 -4.01
CA GLN A 298 14.22 -17.32 -2.84
C GLN A 298 13.65 -16.02 -2.27
N ALA A 299 13.30 -15.06 -3.11
CA ALA A 299 12.68 -13.81 -2.67
C ALA A 299 11.29 -14.05 -2.04
N GLU A 300 10.46 -14.94 -2.64
CA GLU A 300 9.15 -15.29 -2.08
C GLU A 300 9.27 -16.06 -0.75
N ALA A 301 10.27 -16.92 -0.61
CA ALA A 301 10.54 -17.62 0.65
C ALA A 301 11.01 -16.67 1.75
N GLU A 302 11.83 -15.67 1.43
CA GLU A 302 12.28 -14.65 2.38
C GLU A 302 11.12 -13.75 2.80
N LYS A 303 10.28 -13.36 1.86
CA LYS A 303 9.05 -12.60 2.13
C LYS A 303 8.07 -13.35 3.04
N GLN A 304 7.94 -14.67 2.85
CA GLN A 304 7.16 -15.52 3.74
C GLN A 304 7.76 -15.56 5.15
N LEU A 305 9.08 -15.67 5.26
CA LEU A 305 9.78 -15.63 6.55
C LEU A 305 9.55 -14.28 7.25
N ASP A 306 9.63 -13.16 6.52
CA ASP A 306 9.34 -11.83 7.06
C ASP A 306 7.92 -11.71 7.61
N ALA A 307 6.94 -12.28 6.89
CA ALA A 307 5.56 -12.32 7.37
C ALA A 307 5.40 -13.18 8.64
N GLU A 308 6.11 -14.30 8.73
CA GLU A 308 6.13 -15.14 9.93
C GLU A 308 6.82 -14.46 11.12
N VAL A 309 7.90 -13.71 10.88
CA VAL A 309 8.57 -12.88 11.90
C VAL A 309 7.61 -11.82 12.43
N ASN A 310 6.94 -11.07 11.55
CA ASN A 310 5.96 -10.06 11.95
C ASN A 310 4.84 -10.67 12.81
N LYS A 311 4.34 -11.85 12.46
CA LYS A 311 3.30 -12.55 13.24
C LYS A 311 3.80 -12.97 14.64
N ILE A 312 5.06 -13.37 14.77
CA ILE A 312 5.67 -13.65 16.09
C ILE A 312 5.77 -12.35 16.89
N LEU A 313 6.23 -11.25 16.28
CA LEU A 313 6.34 -9.96 16.94
C LEU A 313 4.97 -9.50 17.48
N GLU A 314 3.93 -9.57 16.67
CA GLU A 314 2.56 -9.24 17.09
C GLU A 314 2.06 -10.13 18.23
N LYS A 315 2.33 -11.43 18.16
CA LYS A 315 1.91 -12.39 19.18
C LYS A 315 2.60 -12.18 20.52
N ASN A 316 3.91 -11.85 20.49
CA ASN A 316 4.73 -11.74 21.69
C ASN A 316 4.60 -10.38 22.38
N HIS A 317 4.03 -9.38 21.71
CA HIS A 317 3.89 -8.01 22.22
C HIS A 317 2.42 -7.59 22.16
N SER A 318 1.78 -7.61 23.32
CA SER A 318 0.41 -7.13 23.48
C SER A 318 0.39 -5.94 24.46
N PHE A 319 -0.07 -4.80 23.98
CA PHE A 319 -0.24 -3.59 24.77
C PHE A 319 -1.48 -2.85 24.32
N VAL A 320 -1.97 -1.95 25.17
CA VAL A 320 -3.17 -1.15 24.91
C VAL A 320 -2.75 0.20 24.35
N LEU A 321 -3.53 0.76 23.46
CA LEU A 321 -3.37 2.10 22.89
C LEU A 321 -4.37 3.08 23.55
N PRO A 322 -4.12 4.39 23.52
CA PRO A 322 -5.09 5.41 23.95
C PRO A 322 -6.21 5.57 22.91
N ASP A 323 -7.02 4.52 22.73
CA ASP A 323 -7.99 4.39 21.63
C ASP A 323 -8.96 5.57 21.54
N ALA A 324 -9.51 6.00 22.68
CA ALA A 324 -10.46 7.11 22.72
C ALA A 324 -9.81 8.43 22.22
N PHE A 325 -8.58 8.68 22.65
CA PHE A 325 -7.80 9.84 22.19
C PHE A 325 -7.50 9.75 20.70
N LEU A 326 -6.99 8.61 20.23
CA LEU A 326 -6.58 8.43 18.84
C LEU A 326 -7.78 8.51 17.88
N LYS A 327 -8.92 7.95 18.22
CA LYS A 327 -10.14 8.09 17.42
C LYS A 327 -10.56 9.56 17.29
N ARG A 328 -10.59 10.29 18.41
CA ARG A 328 -10.90 11.73 18.39
C ARG A 328 -9.88 12.50 17.57
N TRP A 329 -8.60 12.23 17.74
CA TRP A 329 -7.53 12.86 16.96
C TRP A 329 -7.67 12.64 15.45
N LEU A 330 -7.97 11.41 15.01
CA LEU A 330 -8.21 11.09 13.61
C LEU A 330 -9.42 11.84 13.04
N GLN A 331 -10.51 11.90 13.80
CA GLN A 331 -11.72 12.61 13.40
C GLN A 331 -11.50 14.13 13.28
N GLU A 332 -10.75 14.74 14.20
CA GLU A 332 -10.48 16.17 14.15
C GLU A 332 -9.48 16.56 13.07
N THR A 333 -8.50 15.70 12.79
CA THR A 333 -7.43 15.99 11.80
C THR A 333 -7.78 15.60 10.37
N LYS A 334 -8.64 14.61 10.17
CA LYS A 334 -9.05 14.11 8.85
C LYS A 334 -10.53 13.74 8.81
N PRO A 335 -11.44 14.71 9.04
CA PRO A 335 -12.88 14.45 9.16
C PRO A 335 -13.51 13.88 7.88
N GLU A 336 -12.93 14.16 6.71
CA GLU A 336 -13.37 13.60 5.43
C GLU A 336 -13.11 12.10 5.30
N THR A 337 -12.15 11.56 6.05
CA THR A 337 -11.79 10.14 6.02
C THR A 337 -12.42 9.39 7.20
N TYR A 338 -12.43 10.01 8.39
CA TYR A 338 -12.85 9.36 9.65
C TYR A 338 -14.14 9.99 10.17
N SER A 339 -15.29 9.57 9.64
CA SER A 339 -16.59 10.02 10.13
C SER A 339 -16.99 9.30 11.43
N PRO A 340 -17.92 9.87 12.22
CA PRO A 340 -18.45 9.19 13.41
C PRO A 340 -19.03 7.79 13.15
N GLU A 341 -19.55 7.54 11.93
CA GLU A 341 -20.14 6.26 11.54
C GLU A 341 -19.10 5.21 11.18
N THR A 342 -17.91 5.63 10.68
CA THR A 342 -16.91 4.71 10.12
C THR A 342 -15.66 4.57 10.99
N ILE A 343 -15.50 5.43 11.99
CA ILE A 343 -14.26 5.51 12.80
C ILE A 343 -13.89 4.18 13.46
N ASP A 344 -14.86 3.43 13.98
CA ASP A 344 -14.56 2.19 14.69
C ASP A 344 -13.97 1.12 13.76
N GLU A 345 -14.53 0.95 12.57
CA GLU A 345 -14.02 0.01 11.58
C GLU A 345 -12.64 0.44 11.04
N GLN A 346 -12.49 1.72 10.72
CA GLN A 346 -11.25 2.24 10.17
C GLN A 346 -10.14 2.24 11.21
N TYR A 347 -10.44 2.65 12.46
CA TYR A 347 -9.49 2.63 13.56
C TYR A 347 -9.00 1.22 13.89
N ALA A 348 -9.85 0.21 13.78
CA ALA A 348 -9.42 -1.18 13.97
C ALA A 348 -8.28 -1.59 13.01
N LYS A 349 -8.29 -1.08 11.78
CA LYS A 349 -7.21 -1.29 10.81
C LYS A 349 -5.97 -0.45 11.14
N GLU A 350 -6.16 0.82 11.46
CA GLU A 350 -5.07 1.74 11.82
C GLU A 350 -4.35 1.30 13.10
N SER A 351 -5.08 0.81 14.10
CA SER A 351 -4.49 0.35 15.37
C SER A 351 -3.55 -0.83 15.18
N VAL A 352 -3.84 -1.76 14.25
CA VAL A 352 -2.93 -2.87 13.91
C VAL A 352 -1.63 -2.33 13.28
N VAL A 353 -1.74 -1.36 12.38
CA VAL A 353 -0.57 -0.75 11.75
C VAL A 353 0.28 -0.02 12.80
N LEU A 354 -0.37 0.73 13.69
CA LEU A 354 0.31 1.45 14.78
C LEU A 354 1.00 0.49 15.76
N HIS A 355 0.36 -0.64 16.12
CA HIS A 355 1.02 -1.67 16.96
C HIS A 355 2.31 -2.17 16.32
N LYS A 356 2.28 -2.52 15.05
CA LYS A 356 3.46 -2.97 14.30
C LYS A 356 4.55 -1.90 14.25
N GLN A 357 4.16 -0.65 14.05
CA GLN A 357 5.08 0.48 14.02
C GLN A 357 5.79 0.65 15.37
N LEU A 358 5.05 0.68 16.49
CA LEU A 358 5.62 0.86 17.81
C LEU A 358 6.59 -0.29 18.20
N ILE A 359 6.24 -1.53 17.85
CA ILE A 359 7.15 -2.67 18.06
C ILE A 359 8.45 -2.47 17.26
N ARG A 360 8.34 -2.08 15.97
CA ARG A 360 9.51 -1.84 15.12
C ARG A 360 10.37 -0.69 15.63
N GLU A 361 9.77 0.41 16.03
CA GLU A 361 10.49 1.57 16.60
C GLU A 361 11.25 1.16 17.85
N LYS A 362 10.62 0.38 18.73
CA LYS A 362 11.26 -0.09 19.97
C LYS A 362 12.44 -1.04 19.69
N ILE A 363 12.31 -1.93 18.69
CA ILE A 363 13.42 -2.80 18.26
C ILE A 363 14.53 -1.95 17.64
N ALA A 364 14.18 -1.00 16.77
CA ALA A 364 15.15 -0.14 16.11
C ALA A 364 15.98 0.67 17.13
N GLU A 365 15.33 1.19 18.17
CA GLU A 365 15.98 1.89 19.27
C GLU A 365 16.92 0.95 20.06
N GLN A 366 16.41 -0.21 20.51
CA GLN A 366 17.16 -1.14 21.36
C GLN A 366 18.36 -1.76 20.64
N GLU A 367 18.19 -2.09 19.35
CA GLU A 367 19.23 -2.71 18.51
C GLU A 367 20.11 -1.67 17.79
N ASN A 368 19.93 -0.38 18.07
CA ASN A 368 20.66 0.73 17.46
C ASN A 368 20.67 0.65 15.93
N VAL A 369 19.49 0.50 15.33
CA VAL A 369 19.35 0.39 13.86
C VAL A 369 19.59 1.75 13.22
N GLU A 370 20.71 1.88 12.52
CA GLU A 370 21.06 3.10 11.77
C GLU A 370 20.62 2.98 10.31
N VAL A 371 20.06 4.06 9.77
CA VAL A 371 19.69 4.19 8.36
C VAL A 371 20.70 5.12 7.68
N THR A 372 21.55 4.56 6.82
CA THR A 372 22.53 5.31 6.07
C THR A 372 21.96 5.86 4.77
N ASP A 373 22.60 6.86 4.19
CA ASP A 373 22.19 7.36 2.86
C ASP A 373 22.37 6.30 1.76
N GLU A 374 23.33 5.39 1.92
CA GLU A 374 23.52 4.25 1.01
C GLU A 374 22.32 3.30 1.05
N ASP A 375 21.80 2.97 2.22
CA ASP A 375 20.59 2.15 2.37
C ASP A 375 19.39 2.78 1.66
N VAL A 376 19.22 4.09 1.85
CA VAL A 376 18.15 4.87 1.21
C VAL A 376 18.30 4.86 -0.31
N ASN A 377 19.54 5.03 -0.83
CA ASN A 377 19.82 5.02 -2.25
C ASN A 377 19.50 3.68 -2.90
N GLN A 378 20.01 2.59 -2.31
CA GLN A 378 19.76 1.23 -2.82
C GLN A 378 18.28 0.86 -2.79
N THR A 379 17.59 1.17 -1.67
CA THR A 379 16.16 0.88 -1.51
C THR A 379 15.32 1.72 -2.46
N SER A 380 15.63 3.01 -2.61
CA SER A 380 14.93 3.91 -3.53
C SER A 380 15.04 3.44 -4.98
N PHE A 381 16.23 3.04 -5.40
CA PHE A 381 16.46 2.49 -6.75
C PHE A 381 15.66 1.21 -6.98
N ALA A 382 15.74 0.25 -6.04
CA ALA A 382 15.01 -1.02 -6.13
C ALA A 382 13.49 -0.82 -6.14
N TYR A 383 12.97 0.08 -5.29
CA TYR A 383 11.55 0.44 -5.21
C TYR A 383 11.06 1.07 -6.52
N THR A 384 11.83 2.01 -7.08
CA THR A 384 11.51 2.65 -8.36
C THR A 384 11.51 1.64 -9.50
N ALA A 385 12.51 0.75 -9.55
CA ALA A 385 12.55 -0.32 -10.56
C ALA A 385 11.35 -1.27 -10.45
N GLN A 386 10.94 -1.62 -9.23
CA GLN A 386 9.74 -2.44 -9.01
C GLN A 386 8.46 -1.73 -9.45
N MET A 387 8.33 -0.45 -9.14
CA MET A 387 7.20 0.38 -9.56
C MET A 387 7.10 0.43 -11.09
N LEU A 388 8.20 0.64 -11.80
CA LEU A 388 8.22 0.64 -13.28
C LEU A 388 7.81 -0.70 -13.86
N ARG A 389 8.20 -1.82 -13.25
CA ARG A 389 7.73 -3.17 -13.66
C ARG A 389 6.22 -3.33 -13.51
N GLN A 390 5.62 -2.80 -12.43
CA GLN A 390 4.16 -2.83 -12.24
C GLN A 390 3.41 -2.04 -13.31
N TYR A 391 4.03 -1.00 -13.88
CA TYR A 391 3.50 -0.25 -15.03
C TYR A 391 3.80 -0.90 -16.39
N GLY A 392 4.25 -2.16 -16.41
CA GLY A 392 4.47 -2.94 -17.63
C GLY A 392 5.87 -2.82 -18.25
N LEU A 393 6.79 -2.11 -17.62
CA LEU A 393 8.19 -2.04 -18.02
C LEU A 393 8.97 -3.18 -17.37
N ASN A 394 8.84 -4.39 -17.91
CA ASN A 394 9.39 -5.60 -17.29
C ASN A 394 10.91 -5.55 -17.06
N ASN A 395 11.65 -4.84 -17.90
CA ASN A 395 13.10 -4.71 -17.80
C ASN A 395 13.53 -3.24 -18.00
N PRO A 396 13.25 -2.35 -17.03
CA PRO A 396 13.55 -0.92 -17.17
C PRO A 396 15.07 -0.70 -17.22
N ASP A 397 15.52 0.13 -18.19
CA ASP A 397 16.91 0.53 -18.27
C ASP A 397 17.36 1.23 -16.97
N PRO A 398 18.56 0.92 -16.44
CA PRO A 398 19.06 1.54 -15.21
C PRO A 398 19.07 3.08 -15.24
N SER A 399 19.36 3.70 -16.39
CA SER A 399 19.34 5.15 -16.54
C SER A 399 17.91 5.71 -16.43
N MET A 400 16.92 4.98 -16.95
CA MET A 400 15.50 5.31 -16.78
C MET A 400 15.12 5.24 -15.31
N VAL A 401 15.50 4.17 -14.59
CA VAL A 401 15.22 4.02 -13.15
C VAL A 401 15.82 5.19 -12.39
N GLN A 402 17.09 5.58 -12.67
CA GLN A 402 17.76 6.71 -12.02
C GLN A 402 17.03 8.03 -12.25
N ASN A 403 16.57 8.29 -13.48
CA ASN A 403 15.84 9.52 -13.81
C ASN A 403 14.49 9.61 -13.06
N PHE A 404 13.74 8.51 -12.99
CA PHE A 404 12.49 8.47 -12.23
C PHE A 404 12.73 8.59 -10.73
N GLU A 405 13.75 7.92 -10.20
CA GLU A 405 14.16 8.01 -8.81
C GLU A 405 14.53 9.46 -8.44
N ALA A 406 15.37 10.11 -9.22
CA ALA A 406 15.79 11.50 -8.97
C ALA A 406 14.56 12.42 -8.83
N LYS A 407 13.57 12.27 -9.71
CA LYS A 407 12.32 13.04 -9.65
C LYS A 407 11.49 12.70 -8.40
N ASN A 408 11.36 11.42 -8.04
CA ASN A 408 10.61 11.00 -6.87
C ASN A 408 11.24 11.52 -5.57
N ARG A 409 12.57 11.65 -5.52
CA ARG A 409 13.31 12.15 -4.35
C ARG A 409 13.10 13.62 -4.06
N GLU A 410 12.54 14.40 -4.98
CA GLU A 410 12.10 15.78 -4.71
C GLU A 410 10.91 15.83 -3.71
N ASP A 411 10.12 14.74 -3.63
CA ASP A 411 9.04 14.60 -2.66
C ASP A 411 9.58 14.08 -1.31
N LYS A 412 9.47 14.91 -0.28
CA LYS A 412 9.87 14.55 1.08
C LYS A 412 9.10 13.34 1.62
N ASN A 413 7.83 13.18 1.25
CA ASN A 413 7.03 12.03 1.67
C ASN A 413 7.52 10.73 1.03
N TYR A 414 8.03 10.80 -0.20
CA TYR A 414 8.67 9.66 -0.83
C TYR A 414 9.91 9.21 -0.05
N ILE A 415 10.79 10.15 0.31
CA ILE A 415 12.00 9.84 1.10
C ILE A 415 11.66 9.26 2.46
N MET A 416 10.64 9.81 3.14
CA MET A 416 10.17 9.26 4.42
C MET A 416 9.73 7.80 4.26
N ARG A 417 8.91 7.51 3.26
CA ARG A 417 8.46 6.11 2.96
C ARG A 417 9.63 5.18 2.67
N ILE A 418 10.63 5.62 1.91
CA ILE A 418 11.82 4.80 1.65
C ILE A 418 12.60 4.52 2.93
N ARG A 419 12.77 5.54 3.80
CA ARG A 419 13.40 5.35 5.11
C ARG A 419 12.64 4.35 5.98
N ASP A 420 11.31 4.40 6.01
CA ASP A 420 10.48 3.44 6.74
C ASP A 420 10.67 2.00 6.21
N VAL A 421 10.75 1.82 4.89
CA VAL A 421 11.04 0.52 4.27
C VAL A 421 12.43 0.01 4.66
N VAL A 422 13.44 0.90 4.72
CA VAL A 422 14.80 0.55 5.16
C VAL A 422 14.79 0.12 6.63
N VAL A 423 14.14 0.90 7.49
CA VAL A 423 14.02 0.57 8.93
C VAL A 423 13.35 -0.78 9.10
N GLU A 424 12.21 -1.01 8.43
CA GLU A 424 11.48 -2.27 8.50
C GLU A 424 12.35 -3.46 8.12
N LYS A 425 13.06 -3.38 6.99
CA LYS A 425 13.97 -4.44 6.55
C LYS A 425 15.08 -4.70 7.57
N LYS A 426 15.75 -3.66 8.04
CA LYS A 426 16.85 -3.79 9.01
C LYS A 426 16.37 -4.35 10.35
N VAL A 427 15.20 -3.94 10.80
CA VAL A 427 14.57 -4.49 12.01
C VAL A 427 14.27 -5.98 11.84
N LEU A 428 13.66 -6.38 10.72
CA LEU A 428 13.39 -7.79 10.46
C LEU A 428 14.68 -8.62 10.41
N ASP A 429 15.73 -8.10 9.79
CA ASP A 429 17.03 -8.78 9.75
C ASP A 429 17.62 -8.92 11.17
N LYS A 430 17.55 -7.89 12.01
CA LYS A 430 17.96 -7.98 13.42
C LYS A 430 17.14 -9.00 14.22
N VAL A 431 15.83 -9.04 14.02
CA VAL A 431 14.97 -10.03 14.69
C VAL A 431 15.34 -11.45 14.24
N LYS A 432 15.64 -11.66 12.94
CA LYS A 432 16.09 -12.96 12.43
C LYS A 432 17.39 -13.43 13.09
N ASP A 433 18.29 -12.50 13.45
CA ASP A 433 19.53 -12.82 14.17
C ASP A 433 19.27 -13.22 15.65
N LEU A 434 18.21 -12.70 16.26
CA LEU A 434 17.86 -12.97 17.68
C LEU A 434 17.07 -14.27 17.89
N ILE A 435 16.37 -14.75 16.87
CA ILE A 435 15.52 -15.95 16.92
C ILE A 435 16.24 -17.18 16.35
N THR A 436 15.64 -18.36 16.52
CA THR A 436 16.17 -19.59 15.93
C THR A 436 15.51 -19.87 14.59
N ILE A 437 16.27 -19.82 13.49
CA ILE A 437 15.79 -20.13 12.14
C ILE A 437 16.43 -21.44 11.68
N LYS A 438 15.58 -22.39 11.23
CA LYS A 438 16.02 -23.65 10.61
C LYS A 438 15.69 -23.64 9.13
N SER A 439 16.66 -23.98 8.28
CA SER A 439 16.41 -24.18 6.86
C SER A 439 15.68 -25.51 6.60
N LYS A 440 14.76 -25.48 5.63
CA LYS A 440 14.06 -26.66 5.14
C LYS A 440 13.83 -26.57 3.66
N LYS A 441 14.28 -27.58 2.92
CA LYS A 441 14.05 -27.71 1.49
C LYS A 441 12.62 -28.18 1.20
N LEU A 442 11.97 -27.56 0.22
CA LEU A 442 10.62 -27.87 -0.23
C LEU A 442 10.51 -27.72 -1.75
N ALA A 443 9.74 -28.62 -2.37
CA ALA A 443 9.30 -28.43 -3.75
C ALA A 443 8.31 -27.24 -3.85
N VAL A 444 8.21 -26.66 -5.04
CA VAL A 444 7.42 -25.46 -5.34
C VAL A 444 5.97 -25.58 -4.86
N ASP A 445 5.29 -26.68 -5.21
CA ASP A 445 3.88 -26.94 -4.85
C ASP A 445 3.67 -26.92 -3.32
N LYS A 446 4.56 -27.58 -2.59
CA LYS A 446 4.51 -27.65 -1.12
C LYS A 446 4.82 -26.30 -0.46
N PHE A 447 5.66 -25.50 -1.08
CA PHE A 447 5.91 -24.13 -0.61
C PHE A 447 4.63 -23.29 -0.71
N TYR A 448 3.97 -23.30 -1.86
CA TYR A 448 2.71 -22.55 -2.03
C TYR A 448 1.59 -23.06 -1.12
N ASP A 449 1.49 -24.35 -0.87
CA ASP A 449 0.57 -24.91 0.13
C ASP A 449 0.83 -24.35 1.54
N LYS A 450 2.08 -24.10 1.89
CA LYS A 450 2.44 -23.48 3.17
C LYS A 450 2.05 -22.02 3.23
N VAL A 451 2.36 -21.24 2.20
CA VAL A 451 1.98 -19.84 2.07
C VAL A 451 0.45 -19.68 2.16
N LYS A 452 -0.29 -20.51 1.41
CA LYS A 452 -1.75 -20.50 1.46
C LYS A 452 -2.29 -20.77 2.87
N LYS A 453 -1.81 -21.80 3.55
CA LYS A 453 -2.22 -22.13 4.94
C LYS A 453 -1.84 -21.05 5.95
N PHE A 454 -0.76 -20.31 5.71
CA PHE A 454 -0.38 -19.18 6.55
C PHE A 454 -1.37 -18.03 6.38
N ASN A 455 -1.73 -17.68 5.14
CA ASN A 455 -2.67 -16.61 4.82
C ASN A 455 -4.11 -16.90 5.28
N GLU A 456 -4.53 -18.19 5.28
CA GLU A 456 -5.85 -18.61 5.79
C GLU A 456 -5.97 -18.52 7.33
N LYS A 457 -4.84 -18.42 8.04
CA LYS A 457 -4.79 -18.33 9.51
C LYS A 457 -4.51 -16.92 10.03
N GLY A 458 -4.21 -15.97 9.14
CA GLY A 458 -3.97 -14.56 9.43
C GLY A 458 -5.22 -13.75 9.23
#